data_5c146289225ec9829cfe42f2a5ba1416
#
_entry.id   5c146289225ec9829cfe42f2a5ba1416
#
_cell.length_a   1.000
_cell.length_b   1.000
_cell.length_c   1.000
_cell.angle_alpha   90.00
_cell.angle_beta   90.00
_cell.angle_gamma   90.00
#
_symmetry.space_group_name_H-M   'P 1'
#
loop_
_entity.id
_entity.type
_entity.pdbx_description
1 polymer ?
#
loop_
_entity_poly.entity_id
_entity_poly.type
_entity_poly.pdbx_seq_one_letter_code
_entity_poly.pdbx_strand_id
1 'polypeptide(L)'
;MQEASMTDNFSPSSQVSPELKDQELEFLNSIFDLARNNKPIALQSLLDQGIPVNLTNSHGDTLLILAAYHEHEEIVRVLLKAGADPDRLNDRGQTALVCAVFRDNLTISQLLLDAGANASLGTQTPADVARFFDLPRMQELLATAVSTA
;
A
#
# COMPACT_ATOMS: atom_id res chain seq x y z
N MET A 1 -8.64 16.40 -20.62
CA MET A 1 -8.19 16.13 -20.30
C MET A 1 -7.91 15.54 -20.01
N GLN A 2 -7.72 15.14 -20.15
CA GLN A 2 -7.23 14.51 -20.12
C GLN A 2 -6.83 14.02 -19.34
N GLU A 3 -6.70 13.74 -18.79
CA GLU A 3 -6.30 13.31 -18.20
C GLU A 3 -6.23 13.10 -17.29
N ALA A 4 -6.36 12.93 -16.63
CA ALA A 4 -6.09 12.88 -15.76
C ALA A 4 -6.03 12.24 -14.86
N SER A 5 -5.80 11.73 -14.20
CA SER A 5 -5.68 11.20 -13.26
C SER A 5 -4.73 11.02 -12.65
N MET A 6 -4.35 10.93 -12.06
CA MET A 6 -3.55 10.85 -11.75
C MET A 6 -3.21 10.24 -11.80
N THR A 7 -3.09 9.96 -12.15
CA THR A 7 -2.61 9.65 -12.61
C THR A 7 -2.94 9.86 -13.57
N ASP A 8 -3.47 10.12 -14.11
CA ASP A 8 -3.55 10.56 -15.06
C ASP A 8 -3.80 11.62 -15.32
N ASN A 9 -3.77 12.29 -14.92
CA ASN A 9 -3.73 13.31 -15.15
C ASN A 9 -2.78 13.87 -15.27
N PHE A 10 -2.57 13.42 -14.98
CA PHE A 10 -1.40 13.63 -15.29
C PHE A 10 -1.28 13.28 -16.64
N SER A 11 -1.42 14.00 -17.28
CA SER A 11 -1.50 13.80 -18.44
C SER A 11 -0.51 13.74 -19.18
N PRO A 12 -0.27 12.99 -19.73
CA PRO A 12 0.74 12.91 -20.46
C PRO A 12 0.58 13.61 -21.61
N SER A 13 0.94 14.58 -21.62
CA SER A 13 0.89 15.30 -22.69
C SER A 13 1.89 14.85 -23.68
N SER A 14 1.60 14.77 -24.85
CA SER A 14 2.54 14.50 -25.89
C SER A 14 3.58 15.59 -26.00
N GLN A 15 3.39 16.68 -25.28
CA GLN A 15 4.31 17.79 -25.34
C GLN A 15 5.39 17.72 -24.28
N VAL A 16 5.31 16.73 -23.39
CA VAL A 16 6.33 16.55 -22.39
C VAL A 16 7.55 15.91 -23.06
N SER A 17 8.71 16.47 -22.84
CA SER A 17 9.92 15.93 -23.44
C SER A 17 10.24 14.57 -22.86
N PRO A 18 10.93 13.70 -23.61
CA PRO A 18 11.32 12.39 -23.07
C PRO A 18 12.17 12.50 -21.81
N GLU A 19 13.03 13.53 -21.74
CA GLU A 19 13.88 13.71 -20.57
C GLU A 19 13.08 14.03 -19.31
N LEU A 20 12.04 14.87 -19.44
CA LEU A 20 11.18 15.16 -18.31
C LEU A 20 10.41 13.94 -17.86
N LYS A 21 9.95 13.13 -18.83
CA LYS A 21 9.26 11.90 -18.48
C LYS A 21 10.17 10.95 -17.72
N ASP A 22 11.41 10.82 -18.15
CA ASP A 22 12.37 9.95 -17.47
C ASP A 22 12.64 10.45 -16.06
N GLN A 23 12.77 11.78 -15.89
CA GLN A 23 13.00 12.37 -14.57
C GLN A 23 11.79 12.15 -13.66
N GLU A 24 10.59 12.28 -14.20
CA GLU A 24 9.38 12.04 -13.42
C GLU A 24 9.30 10.58 -12.97
N LEU A 25 9.62 9.64 -13.86
CA LEU A 25 9.62 8.24 -13.51
C LEU A 25 10.67 7.92 -12.45
N GLU A 26 11.85 8.52 -12.57
CA GLU A 26 12.89 8.34 -11.57
C GLU A 26 12.42 8.85 -10.22
N PHE A 27 11.77 10.00 -10.20
CA PHE A 27 11.26 10.56 -8.96
C PHE A 27 10.20 9.65 -8.34
N LEU A 28 9.24 9.18 -9.16
CA LEU A 28 8.22 8.27 -8.67
C LEU A 28 8.82 6.99 -8.12
N ASN A 29 9.78 6.43 -8.86
CA ASN A 29 10.45 5.21 -8.41
C ASN A 29 11.19 5.43 -7.10
N SER A 30 11.75 6.62 -6.90
CA SER A 30 12.45 6.92 -5.66
C SER A 30 11.49 6.96 -4.47
N ILE A 31 10.25 7.41 -4.70
CA ILE A 31 9.24 7.42 -3.64
C ILE A 31 8.94 5.98 -3.20
N PHE A 32 8.73 5.07 -4.17
CA PHE A 32 8.45 3.68 -3.84
C PHE A 32 9.65 3.03 -3.15
N ASP A 33 10.87 3.41 -3.53
CA ASP A 33 12.07 2.90 -2.88
C ASP A 33 12.13 3.31 -1.41
N LEU A 34 11.62 4.49 -1.06
CA LEU A 34 11.58 4.90 0.35
C LEU A 34 10.70 3.94 1.17
N ALA A 35 9.59 3.51 0.58
CA ALA A 35 8.70 2.57 1.25
C ALA A 35 9.33 1.18 1.34
N ARG A 36 10.01 0.73 0.29
CA ARG A 36 10.67 -0.57 0.29
C ARG A 36 11.84 -0.63 1.25
N ASN A 37 12.57 0.46 1.37
CA ASN A 37 13.83 0.49 2.09
C ASN A 37 13.71 1.08 3.49
N ASN A 38 12.49 1.21 3.98
CA ASN A 38 12.22 1.64 5.35
C ASN A 38 12.82 3.01 5.67
N LYS A 39 12.41 4.02 4.89
CA LYS A 39 12.85 5.40 5.08
C LYS A 39 11.66 6.27 5.51
N PRO A 40 11.15 6.11 6.74
CA PRO A 40 9.92 6.79 7.13
C PRO A 40 10.05 8.31 7.22
N ILE A 41 11.21 8.82 7.65
CA ILE A 41 11.38 10.26 7.79
C ILE A 41 11.37 10.94 6.42
N ALA A 42 12.10 10.37 5.46
CA ALA A 42 12.13 10.91 4.12
C ALA A 42 10.75 10.83 3.46
N LEU A 43 10.03 9.73 3.66
CA LEU A 43 8.69 9.58 3.11
C LEU A 43 7.73 10.59 3.73
N GLN A 44 7.80 10.76 5.05
CA GLN A 44 6.96 11.74 5.74
C GLN A 44 7.19 13.14 5.17
N SER A 45 8.44 13.49 4.91
CA SER A 45 8.78 14.79 4.35
C SER A 45 8.10 15.01 3.01
N LEU A 46 8.11 14.00 2.15
CA LEU A 46 7.47 14.11 0.83
C LEU A 46 5.95 14.21 0.97
N LEU A 47 5.36 13.45 1.89
CA LEU A 47 3.91 13.53 2.13
C LEU A 47 3.54 14.92 2.63
N ASP A 48 4.38 15.51 3.49
CA ASP A 48 4.15 16.88 3.98
C ASP A 48 4.22 17.89 2.86
N GLN A 49 4.97 17.60 1.80
CA GLN A 49 5.09 18.46 0.64
C GLN A 49 3.98 18.24 -0.38
N GLY A 50 3.05 17.33 -0.10
CA GLY A 50 1.88 17.15 -0.95
C GLY A 50 1.92 15.96 -1.90
N ILE A 51 2.88 15.05 -1.75
CA ILE A 51 2.90 13.84 -2.56
C ILE A 51 1.63 13.04 -2.24
N PRO A 52 0.88 12.58 -3.26
CA PRO A 52 -0.33 11.79 -3.00
C PRO A 52 0.01 10.47 -2.32
N VAL A 53 -0.75 10.14 -1.27
CA VAL A 53 -0.44 8.97 -0.45
C VAL A 53 -0.82 7.65 -1.12
N ASN A 54 -1.75 7.68 -2.08
CA ASN A 54 -2.24 6.45 -2.73
C ASN A 54 -1.64 6.22 -4.12
N LEU A 55 -0.43 6.72 -4.36
CA LEU A 55 0.28 6.44 -5.61
C LEU A 55 0.47 4.94 -5.80
N THR A 56 0.44 4.50 -7.06
CA THR A 56 0.71 3.10 -7.39
C THR A 56 1.85 3.02 -8.38
N ASN A 57 2.60 1.92 -8.30
CA ASN A 57 3.65 1.64 -9.27
C ASN A 57 3.05 0.89 -10.47
N SER A 58 3.90 0.39 -11.37
CA SER A 58 3.45 -0.29 -12.58
C SER A 58 2.77 -1.64 -12.32
N HIS A 59 2.90 -2.16 -11.10
CA HIS A 59 2.24 -3.41 -10.71
C HIS A 59 0.98 -3.15 -9.91
N GLY A 60 0.58 -1.89 -9.78
CA GLY A 60 -0.59 -1.52 -8.99
C GLY A 60 -0.34 -1.52 -7.49
N ASP A 61 0.91 -1.69 -7.05
CA ASP A 61 1.21 -1.67 -5.62
C ASP A 61 1.19 -0.24 -5.11
N THR A 62 0.46 -0.02 -4.02
CA THR A 62 0.52 1.26 -3.32
C THR A 62 1.74 1.28 -2.41
N LEU A 63 2.06 2.47 -1.92
CA LEU A 63 3.11 2.58 -0.91
C LEU A 63 2.78 1.71 0.31
N LEU A 64 1.51 1.69 0.70
CA LEU A 64 1.07 0.89 1.84
C LEU A 64 1.24 -0.61 1.59
N ILE A 65 0.91 -1.09 0.38
CA ILE A 65 1.11 -2.49 0.04
C ILE A 65 2.58 -2.87 0.14
N LEU A 66 3.47 -2.01 -0.40
CA LEU A 66 4.90 -2.29 -0.33
C LEU A 66 5.40 -2.31 1.11
N ALA A 67 4.95 -1.35 1.92
CA ALA A 67 5.37 -1.29 3.32
C ALA A 67 4.92 -2.52 4.09
N ALA A 68 3.69 -2.98 3.84
CA ALA A 68 3.17 -4.17 4.51
C ALA A 68 3.92 -5.42 4.08
N TYR A 69 4.17 -5.55 2.77
CA TYR A 69 4.87 -6.71 2.25
C TYR A 69 6.30 -6.80 2.79
N HIS A 70 6.97 -5.66 2.91
CA HIS A 70 8.35 -5.61 3.39
C HIS A 70 8.43 -5.48 4.92
N GLU A 71 7.28 -5.50 5.60
CA GLU A 71 7.18 -5.50 7.06
C GLU A 71 7.80 -4.26 7.70
N HIS A 72 7.59 -3.10 7.08
CA HIS A 72 8.08 -1.83 7.60
C HIS A 72 6.98 -1.13 8.40
N GLU A 73 6.91 -1.45 9.67
CA GLU A 73 5.84 -0.99 10.54
C GLU A 73 5.75 0.53 10.62
N GLU A 74 6.88 1.20 10.74
CA GLU A 74 6.87 2.66 10.85
C GLU A 74 6.34 3.33 9.58
N ILE A 75 6.71 2.79 8.42
CA ILE A 75 6.18 3.29 7.14
C ILE A 75 4.67 3.11 7.09
N VAL A 76 4.18 1.94 7.55
CA VAL A 76 2.74 1.70 7.59
C VAL A 76 2.05 2.76 8.46
N ARG A 77 2.61 3.06 9.62
CA ARG A 77 2.03 4.07 10.51
C ARG A 77 2.01 5.46 9.85
N VAL A 78 3.11 5.82 9.20
CA VAL A 78 3.21 7.11 8.49
C VAL A 78 2.14 7.21 7.42
N LEU A 79 1.99 6.15 6.62
CA LEU A 79 1.03 6.17 5.51
C LEU A 79 -0.41 6.20 6.00
N LEU A 80 -0.73 5.39 7.01
CA LEU A 80 -2.09 5.37 7.55
C LEU A 80 -2.46 6.72 8.18
N LYS A 81 -1.52 7.34 8.86
CA LYS A 81 -1.75 8.67 9.43
C LYS A 81 -1.97 9.71 8.35
N ALA A 82 -1.36 9.54 7.18
CA ALA A 82 -1.53 10.44 6.06
C ALA A 82 -2.79 10.13 5.25
N GLY A 83 -3.59 9.16 5.66
CA GLY A 83 -4.86 8.86 5.02
C GLY A 83 -4.79 7.82 3.92
N ALA A 84 -3.77 6.95 3.94
CA ALA A 84 -3.66 5.89 2.93
C ALA A 84 -4.91 5.01 2.95
N ASP A 85 -5.37 4.65 1.75
CA ASP A 85 -6.53 3.77 1.59
C ASP A 85 -6.05 2.32 1.74
N PRO A 86 -6.45 1.62 2.80
CA PRO A 86 -5.95 0.26 3.03
C PRO A 86 -6.58 -0.79 2.11
N ASP A 87 -7.62 -0.42 1.37
CA ASP A 87 -8.39 -1.39 0.59
C ASP A 87 -8.03 -1.44 -0.89
N ARG A 88 -6.99 -0.70 -1.32
CA ARG A 88 -6.57 -0.75 -2.71
C ARG A 88 -6.01 -2.11 -3.06
N LEU A 89 -6.36 -2.57 -4.26
CA LEU A 89 -5.88 -3.85 -4.78
C LEU A 89 -4.79 -3.60 -5.80
N ASN A 90 -3.73 -4.41 -5.74
CA ASN A 90 -2.72 -4.38 -6.80
C ASN A 90 -3.17 -5.26 -7.97
N ASP A 91 -2.32 -5.38 -8.99
CA ASP A 91 -2.66 -6.13 -10.20
C ASP A 91 -2.84 -7.62 -9.93
N ARG A 92 -2.34 -8.11 -8.80
CA ARG A 92 -2.52 -9.52 -8.40
C ARG A 92 -3.71 -9.71 -7.47
N GLY A 93 -4.51 -8.66 -7.26
CA GLY A 93 -5.67 -8.75 -6.40
C GLY A 93 -5.35 -8.82 -4.91
N GLN A 94 -4.24 -8.19 -4.49
CA GLN A 94 -3.82 -8.21 -3.09
C GLN A 94 -3.99 -6.83 -2.47
N THR A 95 -4.46 -6.81 -1.22
CA THR A 95 -4.49 -5.59 -0.40
C THR A 95 -3.28 -5.57 0.52
N ALA A 96 -3.06 -4.44 1.18
CA ALA A 96 -2.02 -4.37 2.19
C ALA A 96 -2.24 -5.41 3.30
N LEU A 97 -3.50 -5.63 3.71
CA LEU A 97 -3.80 -6.61 4.75
C LEU A 97 -3.45 -8.02 4.30
N VAL A 98 -3.77 -8.38 3.05
CA VAL A 98 -3.39 -9.70 2.52
C VAL A 98 -1.88 -9.87 2.59
N CYS A 99 -1.12 -8.84 2.22
CA CYS A 99 0.34 -8.90 2.27
C CYS A 99 0.86 -9.07 3.70
N ALA A 100 0.28 -8.35 4.65
CA ALA A 100 0.69 -8.46 6.05
C ALA A 100 0.39 -9.85 6.60
N VAL A 101 -0.75 -10.42 6.22
CA VAL A 101 -1.12 -11.78 6.65
C VAL A 101 -0.18 -12.80 6.02
N PHE A 102 0.14 -12.63 4.73
CA PHE A 102 1.09 -13.51 4.05
C PHE A 102 2.44 -13.53 4.76
N ARG A 103 2.86 -12.39 5.30
CA ARG A 103 4.11 -12.28 6.05
C ARG A 103 3.96 -12.69 7.51
N ASP A 104 2.76 -13.07 7.92
CA ASP A 104 2.42 -13.39 9.31
C ASP A 104 2.79 -12.27 10.27
N ASN A 105 2.60 -11.03 9.83
CA ASN A 105 2.93 -9.87 10.65
C ASN A 105 1.68 -9.39 11.40
N LEU A 106 1.56 -9.81 12.65
CA LEU A 106 0.40 -9.51 13.47
C LEU A 106 0.26 -8.02 13.75
N THR A 107 1.38 -7.35 13.99
CA THR A 107 1.36 -5.92 14.31
C THR A 107 0.84 -5.10 13.14
N ILE A 108 1.37 -5.32 11.95
CA ILE A 108 0.93 -4.58 10.77
C ILE A 108 -0.51 -4.94 10.44
N SER A 109 -0.88 -6.21 10.56
CA SER A 109 -2.26 -6.63 10.32
C SER A 109 -3.21 -5.90 11.26
N GLN A 110 -2.85 -5.79 12.52
CA GLN A 110 -3.68 -5.08 13.49
C GLN A 110 -3.77 -3.59 13.16
N LEU A 111 -2.64 -2.98 12.77
CA LEU A 111 -2.65 -1.57 12.38
C LEU A 111 -3.60 -1.32 11.23
N LEU A 112 -3.59 -2.21 10.24
CA LEU A 112 -4.46 -2.08 9.08
C LEU A 112 -5.92 -2.26 9.46
N LEU A 113 -6.21 -3.25 10.29
CA LEU A 113 -7.58 -3.47 10.76
C LEU A 113 -8.09 -2.29 11.58
N ASP A 114 -7.24 -1.74 12.44
CA ASP A 114 -7.60 -0.57 13.25
C ASP A 114 -7.87 0.65 12.38
N ALA A 115 -7.25 0.71 11.21
CA ALA A 115 -7.47 1.80 10.27
C ALA A 115 -8.67 1.55 9.35
N GLY A 116 -9.41 0.47 9.58
CA GLY A 116 -10.62 0.19 8.83
C GLY A 116 -10.46 -0.71 7.63
N ALA A 117 -9.33 -1.43 7.50
CA ALA A 117 -9.14 -2.33 6.37
C ALA A 117 -10.26 -3.37 6.31
N ASN A 118 -10.75 -3.61 5.10
CA ASN A 118 -11.82 -4.58 4.87
C ASN A 118 -11.21 -5.98 4.77
N ALA A 119 -11.49 -6.82 5.76
CA ALA A 119 -10.88 -8.15 5.85
C ALA A 119 -11.47 -9.16 4.86
N SER A 120 -12.39 -8.73 4.00
CA SER A 120 -13.00 -9.62 3.01
C SER A 120 -12.49 -9.41 1.60
N LEU A 121 -11.54 -8.49 1.41
CA LEU A 121 -11.05 -8.17 0.08
C LEU A 121 -9.84 -9.00 -0.32
N GLY A 122 -9.67 -9.14 -1.62
CA GLY A 122 -8.55 -9.83 -2.22
C GLY A 122 -9.00 -11.02 -3.03
N THR A 123 -8.24 -11.36 -4.07
CA THR A 123 -8.48 -12.57 -4.85
C THR A 123 -8.44 -13.78 -3.93
N GLN A 124 -7.46 -13.80 -3.05
CA GLN A 124 -7.49 -14.65 -1.86
C GLN A 124 -7.65 -13.70 -0.69
N THR A 125 -8.64 -13.95 0.15
CA THR A 125 -8.87 -13.07 1.29
C THR A 125 -7.81 -13.30 2.37
N PRO A 126 -7.64 -12.36 3.31
CA PRO A 126 -6.74 -12.60 4.43
C PRO A 126 -6.99 -13.92 5.14
N ALA A 127 -8.27 -14.30 5.34
CA ALA A 127 -8.60 -15.55 6.01
C ALA A 127 -8.15 -16.76 5.19
N ASP A 128 -8.29 -16.69 3.86
CA ASP A 128 -7.82 -17.76 2.98
C ASP A 128 -6.33 -17.97 3.10
N VAL A 129 -5.57 -16.88 3.13
CA VAL A 129 -4.12 -16.93 3.24
C VAL A 129 -3.72 -17.53 4.59
N ALA A 130 -4.37 -17.06 5.67
CA ALA A 130 -4.06 -17.53 7.01
C ALA A 130 -4.35 -19.03 7.16
N ARG A 131 -5.41 -19.51 6.51
CA ARG A 131 -5.73 -20.95 6.53
C ARG A 131 -4.73 -21.74 5.70
N PHE A 132 -4.40 -21.25 4.52
CA PHE A 132 -3.52 -21.95 3.61
C PHE A 132 -2.14 -22.20 4.24
N PHE A 133 -1.62 -21.19 4.93
CA PHE A 133 -0.31 -21.29 5.55
C PHE A 133 -0.36 -21.73 7.02
N ASP A 134 -1.56 -22.06 7.51
CA ASP A 134 -1.75 -22.53 8.88
C ASP A 134 -1.16 -21.53 9.89
N LEU A 135 -1.70 -20.32 9.92
CA LEU A 135 -1.26 -19.25 10.78
C LEU A 135 -2.31 -19.03 11.90
N PRO A 136 -2.22 -19.78 13.01
CA PRO A 136 -3.30 -19.80 13.99
C PRO A 136 -3.55 -18.45 14.68
N ARG A 137 -2.51 -17.72 15.00
CA ARG A 137 -2.70 -16.42 15.66
C ARG A 137 -3.31 -15.40 14.71
N MET A 138 -2.94 -15.48 13.44
CA MET A 138 -3.52 -14.62 12.42
C MET A 138 -4.98 -14.99 12.19
N GLN A 139 -5.32 -16.29 12.17
CA GLN A 139 -6.70 -16.72 12.03
C GLN A 139 -7.54 -16.17 13.18
N GLU A 140 -6.99 -16.21 14.40
CA GLU A 140 -7.68 -15.68 15.56
C GLU A 140 -7.91 -14.19 15.46
N LEU A 141 -6.87 -13.45 15.03
CA LEU A 141 -6.97 -12.01 14.85
C LEU A 141 -8.03 -11.65 13.83
N LEU A 142 -8.02 -12.33 12.69
CA LEU A 142 -8.98 -12.05 11.62
C LEU A 142 -10.41 -12.41 12.01
N ALA A 143 -10.58 -13.50 12.76
CA ALA A 143 -11.91 -13.88 13.25
C ALA A 143 -12.48 -12.83 14.18
N THR A 144 -11.64 -12.28 15.07
CA THR A 144 -12.07 -11.23 15.98
C THR A 144 -12.48 -9.98 15.20
N ALA A 145 -11.70 -9.61 14.18
CA ALA A 145 -11.99 -8.42 13.37
C ALA A 145 -13.32 -8.58 12.64
N VAL A 146 -13.59 -9.76 12.09
CA VAL A 146 -14.85 -10.01 11.39
C VAL A 146 -16.04 -9.95 12.36
N SER A 147 -15.90 -10.51 13.56
CA SER A 147 -17.02 -10.55 14.49
C SER A 147 -17.33 -9.18 15.09
N THR A 148 -16.41 -8.22 15.05
CA THR A 148 -16.68 -6.87 15.56
C THR A 148 -17.16 -5.92 14.48
N ALA A 149 -17.17 -6.36 13.23
CA ALA A 149 -17.55 -5.48 12.11
C ALA A 149 -19.10 -5.32 11.94
#